data_f4cab6036055f7d39dd51bf6bf0d3d29
#
_entry.id   f4cab6036055f7d39dd51bf6bf0d3d29
#
_cell.length_a   1.000
_cell.length_b   1.000
_cell.length_c   1.000
_cell.angle_alpha   90.00
_cell.angle_beta   90.00
_cell.angle_gamma   90.00
#
_symmetry.space_group_name_H-M   'P 1'
#
loop_
_entity.id
_entity.type
_entity.pdbx_description
1 polymer ?
#
loop_
_entity_poly.entity_id
_entity_poly.type
_entity_poly.pdbx_seq_one_letter_code
_entity_poly.pdbx_strand_id
1 'polypeptide(L)'
;AANFKLETPLDYALFSALRFKKTAKSIDLLAQAGHPESVYALARSFYENTLFLDRIVSDESFFWKSIAPKSNKEDYSFGQYPDGRTNFNHVVHRVTGERMSVALRVSDLALAESAPSYVKELYSLFYVVACQYAHVDVLSAPLFFDDPDPFDQLDSSLIAMVVSTALAGDFIRAIAGVSGVQLQFSIDVKTFLLNLREQLAPAIKLCRLDPDHPNPIMDALVQMIERWD
;
A
#
# COMPACT_ATOMS: atom_id res chain seq x y z
N ALA A 1 -2.65 -12.44 -25.47
CA ALA A 1 -2.24 -11.51 -24.41
C ALA A 1 -0.72 -11.38 -24.53
N ALA A 2 -0.20 -10.14 -24.64
CA ALA A 2 1.23 -9.90 -24.63
C ALA A 2 1.83 -10.51 -23.35
N ASN A 3 2.95 -11.22 -23.49
CA ASN A 3 3.70 -11.73 -22.34
C ASN A 3 4.25 -10.51 -21.58
N PHE A 4 3.53 -10.09 -20.53
CA PHE A 4 4.00 -9.02 -19.66
C PHE A 4 5.05 -9.61 -18.73
N LYS A 5 6.28 -9.10 -18.83
CA LYS A 5 7.42 -9.50 -18.02
C LYS A 5 7.98 -8.25 -17.34
N LEU A 6 8.22 -8.33 -16.05
CA LEU A 6 8.95 -7.31 -15.32
C LEU A 6 10.44 -7.65 -15.39
N GLU A 7 11.18 -6.88 -16.16
CA GLU A 7 12.61 -7.15 -16.42
C GLU A 7 13.51 -6.30 -15.52
N THR A 8 12.99 -5.21 -14.97
CA THR A 8 13.76 -4.28 -14.15
C THR A 8 12.92 -3.75 -12.97
N PRO A 9 13.54 -3.22 -11.91
CA PRO A 9 12.84 -2.45 -10.88
C PRO A 9 12.00 -1.31 -11.44
N LEU A 10 12.46 -0.68 -12.52
CA LEU A 10 11.71 0.39 -13.20
C LEU A 10 10.38 -0.14 -13.79
N ASP A 11 10.35 -1.34 -14.37
CA ASP A 11 9.11 -1.93 -14.88
C ASP A 11 8.10 -2.15 -13.75
N TYR A 12 8.59 -2.59 -12.57
CA TYR A 12 7.74 -2.73 -11.39
C TYR A 12 7.23 -1.39 -10.90
N ALA A 13 8.06 -0.36 -10.88
CA ALA A 13 7.66 1.00 -10.52
C ALA A 13 6.59 1.54 -11.47
N LEU A 14 6.76 1.38 -12.79
CA LEU A 14 5.78 1.78 -13.79
C LEU A 14 4.45 1.01 -13.66
N PHE A 15 4.52 -0.31 -13.45
CA PHE A 15 3.34 -1.13 -13.17
C PHE A 15 2.61 -0.64 -11.92
N SER A 16 3.34 -0.38 -10.84
CA SER A 16 2.80 0.14 -9.59
C SER A 16 2.16 1.51 -9.76
N ALA A 17 2.76 2.42 -10.57
CA ALA A 17 2.20 3.72 -10.90
C ALA A 17 0.89 3.63 -11.67
N LEU A 18 0.80 2.73 -12.66
CA LEU A 18 -0.43 2.50 -13.42
C LEU A 18 -1.55 1.96 -12.54
N ARG A 19 -1.23 1.05 -11.64
CA ARG A 19 -2.16 0.52 -10.64
C ARG A 19 -2.61 1.62 -9.68
N PHE A 20 -1.65 2.40 -9.16
CA PHE A 20 -1.92 3.54 -8.29
C PHE A 20 -2.93 4.51 -8.90
N LYS A 21 -2.71 4.94 -10.14
CA LYS A 21 -3.63 5.85 -10.85
C LYS A 21 -5.08 5.33 -10.87
N LYS A 22 -5.26 4.05 -11.14
CA LYS A 22 -6.60 3.43 -11.17
C LYS A 22 -7.21 3.35 -9.77
N THR A 23 -6.42 2.93 -8.79
CA THR A 23 -6.87 2.80 -7.40
C THR A 23 -7.23 4.15 -6.81
N ALA A 24 -6.41 5.20 -7.02
CA ALA A 24 -6.69 6.55 -6.55
C ALA A 24 -8.01 7.10 -7.11
N LYS A 25 -8.28 6.87 -8.41
CA LYS A 25 -9.58 7.24 -9.00
C LYS A 25 -10.76 6.49 -8.37
N SER A 26 -10.58 5.22 -8.05
CA SER A 26 -11.63 4.43 -7.39
C SER A 26 -11.87 4.90 -5.96
N ILE A 27 -10.81 5.24 -5.22
CA ILE A 27 -10.89 5.83 -3.87
C ILE A 27 -11.69 7.13 -3.90
N ASP A 28 -11.37 8.03 -4.84
CA ASP A 28 -12.08 9.30 -4.98
C ASP A 28 -13.60 9.09 -5.20
N LEU A 29 -13.98 8.20 -6.09
CA LEU A 29 -15.38 7.88 -6.35
C LEU A 29 -16.10 7.27 -5.13
N LEU A 30 -15.44 6.37 -4.42
CA LEU A 30 -16.02 5.71 -3.24
C LEU A 30 -16.14 6.67 -2.05
N ALA A 31 -15.17 7.55 -1.87
CA ALA A 31 -15.22 8.59 -0.84
C ALA A 31 -16.39 9.55 -1.08
N GLN A 32 -16.58 9.99 -2.34
CA GLN A 32 -17.71 10.85 -2.71
C GLN A 32 -19.06 10.13 -2.54
N ALA A 33 -19.09 8.82 -2.66
CA ALA A 33 -20.29 8.00 -2.46
C ALA A 33 -20.55 7.63 -0.98
N GLY A 34 -19.66 8.02 -0.05
CA GLY A 34 -19.83 7.75 1.39
C GLY A 34 -19.49 6.30 1.79
N HIS A 35 -18.50 5.67 1.14
CA HIS A 35 -18.06 4.29 1.43
C HIS A 35 -16.64 4.24 2.02
N PRO A 36 -16.44 4.71 3.28
CA PRO A 36 -15.11 4.77 3.90
C PRO A 36 -14.44 3.40 4.04
N GLU A 37 -15.19 2.34 4.33
CA GLU A 37 -14.70 0.96 4.42
C GLU A 37 -14.04 0.50 3.12
N SER A 38 -14.66 0.82 2.00
CA SER A 38 -14.13 0.52 0.66
C SER A 38 -12.89 1.36 0.32
N VAL A 39 -12.84 2.61 0.79
CA VAL A 39 -11.65 3.47 0.69
C VAL A 39 -10.49 2.84 1.45
N TYR A 40 -10.68 2.38 2.69
CA TYR A 40 -9.64 1.68 3.47
C TYR A 40 -9.15 0.42 2.77
N ALA A 41 -10.06 -0.42 2.28
CA ALA A 41 -9.72 -1.66 1.58
C ALA A 41 -8.85 -1.40 0.34
N LEU A 42 -9.08 -0.32 -0.39
CA LEU A 42 -8.26 0.07 -1.55
C LEU A 42 -6.96 0.75 -1.14
N ALA A 43 -6.99 1.65 -0.16
CA ALA A 43 -5.81 2.38 0.33
C ALA A 43 -4.73 1.43 0.88
N ARG A 44 -5.12 0.25 1.38
CA ARG A 44 -4.21 -0.83 1.76
C ARG A 44 -3.16 -1.10 0.68
N SER A 45 -3.55 -1.05 -0.58
CA SER A 45 -2.64 -1.31 -1.69
C SER A 45 -1.54 -0.24 -1.84
N PHE A 46 -1.76 0.99 -1.39
CA PHE A 46 -0.72 2.02 -1.37
C PHE A 46 0.34 1.68 -0.33
N TYR A 47 -0.07 1.33 0.87
CA TYR A 47 0.84 0.88 1.93
C TYR A 47 1.68 -0.34 1.49
N GLU A 48 1.05 -1.37 0.93
CA GLU A 48 1.75 -2.56 0.41
C GLU A 48 2.82 -2.19 -0.63
N ASN A 49 2.42 -1.41 -1.64
CA ASN A 49 3.32 -1.05 -2.73
C ASN A 49 4.45 -0.14 -2.26
N THR A 50 4.20 0.78 -1.32
CA THR A 50 5.25 1.62 -0.70
C THR A 50 6.33 0.75 -0.06
N LEU A 51 5.94 -0.22 0.77
CA LEU A 51 6.90 -1.12 1.43
C LEU A 51 7.72 -1.93 0.42
N PHE A 52 7.11 -2.42 -0.65
CA PHE A 52 7.83 -3.17 -1.68
C PHE A 52 8.80 -2.27 -2.46
N LEU A 53 8.40 -1.04 -2.80
CA LEU A 53 9.28 -0.07 -3.46
C LEU A 53 10.43 0.36 -2.57
N ASP A 54 10.18 0.70 -1.30
CA ASP A 54 11.23 1.03 -0.34
C ASP A 54 12.21 -0.14 -0.15
N ARG A 55 11.71 -1.38 -0.15
CA ARG A 55 12.58 -2.55 -0.08
C ARG A 55 13.42 -2.72 -1.33
N ILE A 56 12.88 -2.47 -2.52
CA ILE A 56 13.63 -2.51 -3.78
C ILE A 56 14.71 -1.42 -3.80
N VAL A 57 14.40 -0.21 -3.36
CA VAL A 57 15.35 0.90 -3.28
C VAL A 57 16.50 0.59 -2.32
N SER A 58 16.20 -0.03 -1.18
CA SER A 58 17.23 -0.40 -0.19
C SER A 58 18.02 -1.65 -0.55
N ASP A 59 17.41 -2.58 -1.28
CA ASP A 59 18.01 -3.87 -1.68
C ASP A 59 17.39 -4.36 -3.00
N GLU A 60 18.01 -3.99 -4.11
CA GLU A 60 17.55 -4.39 -5.44
C GLU A 60 17.47 -5.91 -5.63
N SER A 61 18.24 -6.69 -4.88
CA SER A 61 18.18 -8.15 -4.93
C SER A 61 16.80 -8.70 -4.54
N PHE A 62 16.02 -7.94 -3.78
CA PHE A 62 14.63 -8.28 -3.45
C PHE A 62 13.74 -8.36 -4.68
N PHE A 63 13.91 -7.43 -5.64
CA PHE A 63 13.18 -7.49 -6.91
C PHE A 63 13.48 -8.78 -7.65
N TRP A 64 14.76 -9.10 -7.81
CA TRP A 64 15.21 -10.28 -8.59
C TRP A 64 14.81 -11.61 -7.95
N LYS A 65 14.79 -11.68 -6.62
CA LYS A 65 14.45 -12.91 -5.89
C LYS A 65 12.95 -13.12 -5.71
N SER A 66 12.17 -12.06 -5.56
CA SER A 66 10.78 -12.18 -5.09
C SER A 66 9.73 -11.68 -6.10
N ILE A 67 10.08 -10.74 -6.99
CA ILE A 67 9.11 -10.12 -7.90
C ILE A 67 9.31 -10.60 -9.34
N ALA A 68 10.50 -10.46 -9.89
CA ALA A 68 10.79 -10.81 -11.28
C ALA A 68 10.40 -12.27 -11.63
N PRO A 69 10.69 -13.29 -10.80
CA PRO A 69 10.35 -14.66 -11.14
C PRO A 69 8.84 -14.91 -11.28
N LYS A 70 7.99 -14.16 -10.56
CA LYS A 70 6.52 -14.27 -10.67
C LYS A 70 6.00 -13.84 -12.04
N SER A 71 6.64 -12.87 -12.68
CA SER A 71 6.24 -12.34 -13.99
C SER A 71 6.87 -13.10 -15.15
N ASN A 72 8.02 -13.74 -14.92
CA ASN A 72 8.77 -14.47 -15.96
C ASN A 72 8.24 -15.90 -16.16
N LYS A 73 7.20 -16.02 -16.95
CA LYS A 73 6.57 -17.32 -17.28
C LYS A 73 7.38 -18.18 -18.23
N GLU A 74 8.40 -17.63 -18.90
CA GLU A 74 9.27 -18.37 -19.79
C GLU A 74 10.20 -19.29 -19.01
N ASP A 75 10.84 -18.76 -17.95
CA ASP A 75 11.82 -19.50 -17.15
C ASP A 75 11.19 -20.16 -15.94
N TYR A 76 10.04 -19.67 -15.46
CA TYR A 76 9.43 -20.15 -14.22
C TYR A 76 7.98 -20.60 -14.41
N SER A 77 7.58 -21.56 -13.59
CA SER A 77 6.17 -21.91 -13.35
C SER A 77 5.85 -21.79 -11.88
N PHE A 78 4.60 -21.52 -11.55
CA PHE A 78 4.19 -21.57 -10.13
C PHE A 78 4.28 -22.98 -9.60
N GLY A 79 4.67 -23.10 -8.33
CA GLY A 79 4.64 -24.35 -7.61
C GLY A 79 3.22 -24.91 -7.45
N GLN A 80 3.13 -26.11 -6.93
CA GLN A 80 1.85 -26.73 -6.59
C GLN A 80 1.85 -27.20 -5.13
N TYR A 81 0.69 -27.17 -4.52
CA TYR A 81 0.41 -27.84 -3.25
C TYR A 81 0.23 -29.35 -3.49
N PRO A 82 0.31 -30.19 -2.44
CA PRO A 82 0.09 -31.62 -2.57
C PRO A 82 -1.27 -32.03 -3.16
N ASP A 83 -2.28 -31.16 -3.02
CA ASP A 83 -3.63 -31.33 -3.56
C ASP A 83 -3.78 -30.86 -5.01
N GLY A 84 -2.68 -30.45 -5.66
CA GLY A 84 -2.66 -29.98 -7.05
C GLY A 84 -3.01 -28.50 -7.24
N ARG A 85 -3.43 -27.78 -6.21
CA ARG A 85 -3.69 -26.33 -6.32
C ARG A 85 -2.40 -25.55 -6.58
N THR A 86 -2.50 -24.49 -7.36
CA THR A 86 -1.36 -23.60 -7.63
C THR A 86 -0.91 -22.88 -6.36
N ASN A 87 0.39 -22.95 -6.09
CA ASN A 87 1.05 -22.22 -5.00
C ASN A 87 1.73 -20.98 -5.53
N PHE A 88 1.08 -19.81 -5.42
CA PHE A 88 1.60 -18.52 -5.89
C PHE A 88 2.77 -17.95 -5.03
N ASN A 89 3.08 -18.60 -3.91
CA ASN A 89 4.20 -18.21 -3.05
C ASN A 89 5.52 -18.90 -3.42
N HIS A 90 5.49 -19.83 -4.37
CA HIS A 90 6.66 -20.55 -4.86
C HIS A 90 6.67 -20.60 -6.37
N VAL A 91 7.86 -20.46 -6.93
CA VAL A 91 8.11 -20.71 -8.36
C VAL A 91 9.12 -21.84 -8.51
N VAL A 92 9.05 -22.50 -9.65
CA VAL A 92 9.96 -23.59 -10.06
C VAL A 92 10.60 -23.18 -11.37
N HIS A 93 11.92 -23.12 -11.41
CA HIS A 93 12.66 -22.87 -12.63
C HIS A 93 12.47 -24.04 -13.61
N ARG A 94 12.00 -23.77 -14.83
CA ARG A 94 11.55 -24.81 -15.77
C ARG A 94 12.67 -25.74 -16.24
N VAL A 95 13.90 -25.24 -16.33
CA VAL A 95 15.04 -26.01 -16.83
C VAL A 95 15.73 -26.77 -15.68
N THR A 96 16.01 -26.09 -14.56
CA THR A 96 16.78 -26.69 -13.46
C THR A 96 15.91 -27.42 -12.45
N GLY A 97 14.60 -27.17 -12.41
CA GLY A 97 13.71 -27.70 -11.38
C GLY A 97 13.89 -27.04 -10.00
N GLU A 98 14.74 -26.04 -9.89
CA GLU A 98 14.99 -25.33 -8.64
C GLU A 98 13.72 -24.65 -8.13
N ARG A 99 13.42 -24.83 -6.85
CA ARG A 99 12.27 -24.21 -6.18
C ARG A 99 12.72 -22.99 -5.39
N MET A 100 12.02 -21.88 -5.60
CA MET A 100 12.27 -20.63 -4.93
C MET A 100 11.01 -20.13 -4.23
N SER A 101 11.15 -19.63 -3.00
CA SER A 101 10.07 -18.87 -2.36
C SER A 101 10.03 -17.45 -2.92
N VAL A 102 8.85 -17.04 -3.37
CA VAL A 102 8.57 -15.70 -3.88
C VAL A 102 7.41 -15.05 -3.09
N ALA A 103 7.22 -15.52 -1.85
CA ALA A 103 6.22 -14.96 -0.96
C ALA A 103 6.53 -13.49 -0.67
N LEU A 104 5.56 -12.61 -0.94
CA LEU A 104 5.61 -11.19 -0.57
C LEU A 104 4.68 -11.02 0.63
N ARG A 105 5.25 -11.06 1.83
CA ARG A 105 4.49 -10.85 3.06
C ARG A 105 4.72 -9.43 3.55
N VAL A 106 3.66 -8.67 3.60
CA VAL A 106 3.68 -7.29 4.12
C VAL A 106 4.16 -7.28 5.57
N SER A 107 3.74 -8.27 6.38
CA SER A 107 4.21 -8.44 7.76
C SER A 107 5.72 -8.53 7.89
N ASP A 108 6.38 -9.26 6.98
CA ASP A 108 7.84 -9.48 7.05
C ASP A 108 8.62 -8.16 6.82
N LEU A 109 8.06 -7.25 6.04
CA LEU A 109 8.63 -5.93 5.79
C LEU A 109 8.23 -4.91 6.87
N ALA A 110 6.95 -4.89 7.21
CA ALA A 110 6.41 -3.90 8.15
C ALA A 110 6.89 -4.13 9.59
N LEU A 111 7.08 -5.40 10.00
CA LEU A 111 7.50 -5.76 11.36
C LEU A 111 9.00 -6.09 11.46
N ALA A 112 9.76 -5.87 10.39
CA ALA A 112 11.21 -6.00 10.44
C ALA A 112 11.81 -5.15 11.56
N GLU A 113 12.90 -5.62 12.18
CA GLU A 113 13.58 -4.88 13.26
C GLU A 113 14.00 -3.48 12.81
N SER A 114 14.50 -3.38 11.58
CA SER A 114 14.93 -2.12 10.95
C SER A 114 13.78 -1.22 10.48
N ALA A 115 12.52 -1.69 10.52
CA ALA A 115 11.40 -0.88 10.07
C ALA A 115 11.15 0.29 11.04
N PRO A 116 10.90 1.51 10.55
CA PRO A 116 10.54 2.66 11.37
C PRO A 116 9.29 2.40 12.23
N SER A 117 9.17 3.08 13.37
CA SER A 117 8.02 2.91 14.30
C SER A 117 6.68 3.14 13.61
N TYR A 118 6.55 4.21 12.84
CA TYR A 118 5.31 4.54 12.14
C TYR A 118 4.88 3.44 11.14
N VAL A 119 5.82 2.73 10.52
CA VAL A 119 5.51 1.61 9.62
C VAL A 119 4.86 0.47 10.40
N LYS A 120 5.41 0.13 11.59
CA LYS A 120 4.86 -0.90 12.48
C LYS A 120 3.48 -0.52 13.00
N GLU A 121 3.31 0.75 13.36
CA GLU A 121 2.05 1.32 13.84
C GLU A 121 0.99 1.30 12.73
N LEU A 122 1.30 1.79 11.52
CA LEU A 122 0.38 1.73 10.38
C LEU A 122 0.05 0.29 9.97
N TYR A 123 0.97 -0.66 10.11
CA TYR A 123 0.66 -2.07 9.91
C TYR A 123 -0.42 -2.55 10.88
N SER A 124 -0.24 -2.28 12.16
CA SER A 124 -1.14 -2.78 13.22
C SER A 124 -2.48 -2.06 13.25
N LEU A 125 -2.48 -0.75 13.08
CA LEU A 125 -3.66 0.11 13.29
C LEU A 125 -4.47 0.32 12.00
N PHE A 126 -3.80 0.32 10.85
CA PHE A 126 -4.45 0.57 9.57
C PHE A 126 -4.51 -0.69 8.69
N TYR A 127 -3.35 -1.29 8.37
CA TYR A 127 -3.27 -2.35 7.36
C TYR A 127 -4.08 -3.59 7.77
N VAL A 128 -3.94 -4.05 9.00
CA VAL A 128 -4.67 -5.22 9.52
C VAL A 128 -6.19 -4.98 9.46
N VAL A 129 -6.63 -3.80 9.87
CA VAL A 129 -8.05 -3.40 9.82
C VAL A 129 -8.53 -3.31 8.37
N ALA A 130 -7.77 -2.66 7.50
CA ALA A 130 -8.09 -2.56 6.07
C ALA A 130 -8.17 -3.93 5.36
N CYS A 131 -7.41 -4.94 5.85
CA CYS A 131 -7.56 -6.32 5.40
C CYS A 131 -8.91 -6.93 5.77
N GLN A 132 -9.45 -6.62 6.94
CA GLN A 132 -10.77 -7.09 7.37
C GLN A 132 -11.88 -6.55 6.46
N TYR A 133 -11.80 -5.28 6.07
CA TYR A 133 -12.74 -4.70 5.10
C TYR A 133 -12.63 -5.32 3.69
N ALA A 134 -11.44 -5.75 3.30
CA ALA A 134 -11.21 -6.36 1.97
C ALA A 134 -11.63 -7.83 1.91
N HIS A 135 -11.67 -8.49 3.04
CA HIS A 135 -12.13 -9.87 3.21
C HIS A 135 -13.46 -9.82 3.96
N VAL A 136 -14.44 -10.62 3.55
CA VAL A 136 -15.69 -10.74 4.28
C VAL A 136 -15.41 -11.41 5.63
N ASP A 137 -14.91 -10.61 6.58
CA ASP A 137 -14.63 -11.05 7.94
C ASP A 137 -15.85 -10.75 8.81
N VAL A 138 -16.23 -11.72 9.63
CA VAL A 138 -17.36 -11.57 10.57
C VAL A 138 -17.12 -10.40 11.54
N LEU A 139 -15.87 -10.09 11.84
CA LEU A 139 -15.49 -8.96 12.71
C LEU A 139 -15.80 -7.59 12.08
N SER A 140 -15.89 -7.51 10.74
CA SER A 140 -16.31 -6.29 10.04
C SER A 140 -17.82 -6.18 9.85
N ALA A 141 -18.59 -7.24 10.16
CA ALA A 141 -20.04 -7.28 9.93
C ALA A 141 -20.79 -6.12 10.60
N PRO A 142 -20.49 -5.66 11.84
CA PRO A 142 -21.20 -4.53 12.44
C PRO A 142 -21.13 -3.26 11.60
N LEU A 143 -20.03 -3.03 10.90
CA LEU A 143 -19.81 -1.84 10.07
C LEU A 143 -20.73 -1.79 8.83
N PHE A 144 -21.32 -2.93 8.45
CA PHE A 144 -22.25 -3.04 7.32
C PHE A 144 -23.72 -3.13 7.74
N PHE A 145 -23.99 -3.39 9.02
CA PHE A 145 -25.36 -3.59 9.53
C PHE A 145 -25.87 -2.44 10.39
N ASP A 146 -24.97 -1.68 11.00
CA ASP A 146 -25.35 -0.50 11.74
C ASP A 146 -25.65 0.63 10.73
N ASP A 147 -26.80 1.28 10.90
CA ASP A 147 -27.12 2.51 10.18
C ASP A 147 -26.37 3.66 10.92
N PRO A 148 -25.16 4.03 10.47
CA PRO A 148 -24.32 4.91 11.26
C PRO A 148 -24.97 6.29 11.30
N ASP A 149 -24.88 6.93 12.48
CA ASP A 149 -25.22 8.35 12.60
C ASP A 149 -24.51 9.13 11.47
N PRO A 150 -25.19 10.05 10.78
CA PRO A 150 -24.59 10.86 9.71
C PRO A 150 -23.27 11.56 10.13
N PHE A 151 -23.11 11.88 11.41
CA PHE A 151 -21.88 12.49 11.95
C PHE A 151 -20.77 11.45 12.04
N ASP A 152 -21.02 10.23 12.52
CA ASP A 152 -20.04 9.15 12.56
C ASP A 152 -19.58 8.75 11.16
N GLN A 153 -20.50 8.80 10.20
CA GLN A 153 -20.17 8.53 8.80
C GLN A 153 -19.27 9.61 8.19
N LEU A 154 -19.53 10.88 8.50
CA LEU A 154 -18.70 12.00 8.03
C LEU A 154 -17.29 11.91 8.61
N ASP A 155 -17.14 11.65 9.90
CA ASP A 155 -15.84 11.52 10.57
C ASP A 155 -15.06 10.33 10.01
N SER A 156 -15.73 9.19 9.81
CA SER A 156 -15.12 8.01 9.20
C SER A 156 -14.65 8.27 7.76
N SER A 157 -15.43 9.02 6.98
CA SER A 157 -15.08 9.40 5.61
C SER A 157 -13.90 10.36 5.57
N LEU A 158 -13.85 11.34 6.48
CA LEU A 158 -12.73 12.27 6.60
C LEU A 158 -11.43 11.53 6.96
N ILE A 159 -11.48 10.66 7.96
CA ILE A 159 -10.33 9.85 8.39
C ILE A 159 -9.84 8.99 7.22
N ALA A 160 -10.75 8.30 6.52
CA ALA A 160 -10.41 7.46 5.37
C ALA A 160 -9.72 8.26 4.25
N MET A 161 -10.19 9.48 3.98
CA MET A 161 -9.58 10.36 2.98
C MET A 161 -8.21 10.87 3.41
N VAL A 162 -8.04 11.27 4.67
CA VAL A 162 -6.74 11.70 5.21
C VAL A 162 -5.73 10.56 5.15
N VAL A 163 -6.09 9.37 5.60
CA VAL A 163 -5.23 8.18 5.57
C VAL A 163 -4.85 7.83 4.12
N SER A 164 -5.83 7.74 3.22
CA SER A 164 -5.56 7.36 1.83
C SER A 164 -4.70 8.38 1.10
N THR A 165 -4.91 9.68 1.36
CA THR A 165 -4.12 10.77 0.76
C THR A 165 -2.69 10.78 1.28
N ALA A 166 -2.48 10.56 2.57
CA ALA A 166 -1.16 10.47 3.16
C ALA A 166 -0.39 9.24 2.61
N LEU A 167 -1.03 8.07 2.53
CA LEU A 167 -0.43 6.87 1.94
C LEU A 167 -0.15 7.04 0.44
N ALA A 168 -0.99 7.79 -0.28
CA ALA A 168 -0.74 8.14 -1.68
C ALA A 168 0.51 9.02 -1.83
N GLY A 169 0.71 9.99 -0.96
CA GLY A 169 1.93 10.81 -0.91
C GLY A 169 3.17 9.97 -0.64
N ASP A 170 3.11 9.08 0.34
CA ASP A 170 4.25 8.20 0.66
C ASP A 170 4.57 7.20 -0.48
N PHE A 171 3.55 6.74 -1.20
CA PHE A 171 3.75 5.97 -2.42
C PHE A 171 4.49 6.78 -3.50
N ILE A 172 4.12 8.05 -3.71
CA ILE A 172 4.80 8.92 -4.68
C ILE A 172 6.26 9.14 -4.28
N ARG A 173 6.55 9.32 -2.99
CA ARG A 173 7.91 9.37 -2.44
C ARG A 173 8.69 8.08 -2.78
N ALA A 174 8.10 6.94 -2.48
CA ALA A 174 8.76 5.64 -2.68
C ALA A 174 9.05 5.35 -4.16
N ILE A 175 8.10 5.63 -5.06
CA ILE A 175 8.31 5.43 -6.50
C ILE A 175 9.38 6.37 -7.07
N ALA A 176 9.45 7.60 -6.58
CA ALA A 176 10.48 8.56 -6.98
C ALA A 176 11.90 8.12 -6.57
N GLY A 177 12.02 7.30 -5.54
CA GLY A 177 13.29 6.72 -5.08
C GLY A 177 13.82 5.60 -5.98
N VAL A 178 13.00 5.02 -6.86
CA VAL A 178 13.45 3.94 -7.76
C VAL A 178 14.32 4.51 -8.87
N SER A 179 15.51 3.94 -9.05
CA SER A 179 16.46 4.37 -10.08
C SER A 179 15.83 4.34 -11.48
N GLY A 180 16.02 5.42 -12.23
CA GLY A 180 15.50 5.58 -13.59
C GLY A 180 14.06 6.10 -13.67
N VAL A 181 13.34 6.23 -12.54
CA VAL A 181 12.01 6.87 -12.54
C VAL A 181 12.17 8.39 -12.72
N GLN A 182 11.50 8.92 -13.73
CA GLN A 182 11.34 10.36 -13.92
C GLN A 182 9.85 10.69 -13.86
N LEU A 183 9.43 11.28 -12.74
CA LEU A 183 8.05 11.73 -12.58
C LEU A 183 7.89 13.10 -13.22
N GLN A 184 7.00 13.22 -14.20
CA GLN A 184 6.68 14.49 -14.84
C GLN A 184 5.55 15.18 -14.06
N PHE A 185 5.93 16.00 -13.11
CA PHE A 185 5.03 16.94 -12.44
C PHE A 185 5.32 18.36 -12.92
N SER A 186 4.34 19.25 -12.75
CA SER A 186 4.53 20.69 -12.94
C SER A 186 5.49 21.32 -11.92
N ILE A 187 5.70 20.64 -10.82
CA ILE A 187 6.65 20.94 -9.75
C ILE A 187 7.48 19.70 -9.45
N ASP A 188 8.65 19.86 -8.84
CA ASP A 188 9.45 18.72 -8.41
C ASP A 188 8.74 17.92 -7.29
N VAL A 189 9.12 16.63 -7.15
CA VAL A 189 8.45 15.70 -6.22
C VAL A 189 8.56 16.18 -4.77
N LYS A 190 9.70 16.73 -4.36
CA LYS A 190 9.90 17.23 -3.00
C LYS A 190 8.95 18.39 -2.71
N THR A 191 8.90 19.38 -3.59
CA THR A 191 7.97 20.51 -3.46
C THR A 191 6.51 20.05 -3.44
N PHE A 192 6.16 19.05 -4.28
CA PHE A 192 4.82 18.45 -4.26
C PHE A 192 4.49 17.84 -2.90
N LEU A 193 5.39 17.04 -2.34
CA LEU A 193 5.18 16.37 -1.06
C LEU A 193 5.11 17.37 0.11
N LEU A 194 5.93 18.42 0.11
CA LEU A 194 5.87 19.48 1.10
C LEU A 194 4.51 20.23 1.06
N ASN A 195 4.05 20.58 -0.13
CA ASN A 195 2.74 21.20 -0.30
C ASN A 195 1.60 20.28 0.15
N LEU A 196 1.70 18.98 -0.15
CA LEU A 196 0.71 17.99 0.29
C LEU A 196 0.71 17.86 1.82
N ARG A 197 1.88 17.86 2.46
CA ARG A 197 2.00 17.87 3.93
C ARG A 197 1.31 19.07 4.55
N GLU A 198 1.53 20.27 4.01
CA GLU A 198 0.88 21.50 4.49
C GLU A 198 -0.64 21.43 4.37
N GLN A 199 -1.15 20.81 3.31
CA GLN A 199 -2.59 20.64 3.10
C GLN A 199 -3.19 19.58 4.03
N LEU A 200 -2.44 18.50 4.33
CA LEU A 200 -2.89 17.43 5.23
C LEU A 200 -2.87 17.85 6.71
N ALA A 201 -1.94 18.71 7.12
CA ALA A 201 -1.76 19.07 8.52
C ALA A 201 -3.03 19.58 9.21
N PRO A 202 -3.85 20.48 8.63
CA PRO A 202 -5.12 20.89 9.23
C PRO A 202 -6.13 19.75 9.37
N ALA A 203 -6.23 18.88 8.37
CA ALA A 203 -7.15 17.74 8.38
C ALA A 203 -6.74 16.70 9.43
N ILE A 204 -5.45 16.39 9.53
CA ILE A 204 -4.90 15.51 10.58
C ILE A 204 -5.19 16.10 11.96
N LYS A 205 -4.99 17.42 12.13
CA LYS A 205 -5.30 18.09 13.39
C LYS A 205 -6.78 17.96 13.73
N LEU A 206 -7.67 18.12 12.76
CA LEU A 206 -9.11 17.96 12.95
C LEU A 206 -9.46 16.54 13.42
N CYS A 207 -8.87 15.51 12.80
CA CYS A 207 -9.08 14.11 13.19
C CYS A 207 -8.50 13.76 14.58
N ARG A 208 -7.74 14.67 15.21
CA ARG A 208 -7.13 14.49 16.56
C ARG A 208 -7.83 15.30 17.66
N LEU A 209 -8.88 16.03 17.31
CA LEU A 209 -9.49 17.01 18.24
C LEU A 209 -10.31 16.35 19.37
N ASP A 210 -10.60 15.07 19.31
CA ASP A 210 -11.24 14.37 20.41
C ASP A 210 -10.18 13.92 21.43
N PRO A 211 -10.05 14.61 22.59
CA PRO A 211 -9.08 14.24 23.61
C PRO A 211 -9.43 12.92 24.32
N ASP A 212 -10.69 12.52 24.30
CA ASP A 212 -11.18 11.32 24.97
C ASP A 212 -11.00 10.07 24.10
N HIS A 213 -10.84 10.27 22.78
CA HIS A 213 -10.62 9.20 21.81
C HIS A 213 -9.37 9.48 20.96
N PRO A 214 -8.16 9.23 21.49
CA PRO A 214 -6.94 9.44 20.73
C PRO A 214 -6.93 8.58 19.46
N ASN A 215 -6.57 9.21 18.34
CA ASN A 215 -6.47 8.52 17.05
C ASN A 215 -5.00 8.20 16.73
N PRO A 216 -4.49 7.02 17.14
CA PRO A 216 -3.08 6.67 16.99
C PRO A 216 -2.66 6.51 15.53
N ILE A 217 -3.60 6.29 14.59
CA ILE A 217 -3.30 6.30 13.16
C ILE A 217 -2.80 7.68 12.73
N MET A 218 -3.41 8.74 13.25
CA MET A 218 -3.00 10.12 12.93
C MET A 218 -1.59 10.43 13.44
N ASP A 219 -1.18 9.87 14.56
CA ASP A 219 0.18 10.02 15.07
C ASP A 219 1.21 9.32 14.19
N ALA A 220 0.90 8.11 13.72
CA ALA A 220 1.73 7.39 12.77
C ALA A 220 1.82 8.11 11.41
N LEU A 221 0.72 8.73 10.94
CA LEU A 221 0.72 9.54 9.72
C LEU A 221 1.60 10.79 9.86
N VAL A 222 1.57 11.47 11.01
CA VAL A 222 2.46 12.62 11.27
C VAL A 222 3.92 12.20 11.14
N GLN A 223 4.33 11.13 11.81
CA GLN A 223 5.70 10.61 11.70
C GLN A 223 6.09 10.25 10.26
N MET A 224 5.15 9.72 9.48
CA MET A 224 5.35 9.37 8.07
C MET A 224 5.57 10.62 7.21
N ILE A 225 4.68 11.62 7.30
CA ILE A 225 4.73 12.82 6.45
C ILE A 225 5.91 13.75 6.80
N GLU A 226 6.42 13.69 8.03
CA GLU A 226 7.64 14.40 8.44
C GLU A 226 8.89 13.93 7.70
N ARG A 227 8.86 12.75 7.11
CA ARG A 227 9.97 12.19 6.32
C ARG A 227 9.96 12.58 4.84
N TRP A 228 9.01 13.38 4.41
CA TRP A 228 8.90 13.84 3.02
C TRP A 228 9.84 15.02 2.69
N ASP A 229 10.66 15.45 3.66
CA ASP A 229 11.66 16.53 3.53
C ASP A 229 12.86 16.20 2.61
#